data_ca2798624ef75b76e3edffbc4001cd0c
#
_entry.id   ca2798624ef75b76e3edffbc4001cd0c
#
_cell.length_a   1.000
_cell.length_b   1.000
_cell.length_c   1.000
_cell.angle_alpha   90.00
_cell.angle_beta   90.00
_cell.angle_gamma   90.00
#
_symmetry.space_group_name_H-M   'P 1'
#
loop_
_entity.id
_entity.type
_entity.pdbx_description
1 polymer ?
#
loop_
_entity_poly.entity_id
_entity_poly.type
_entity_poly.pdbx_seq_one_letter_code
_entity_poly.pdbx_strand_id
1 'polypeptide(L)'
;LGPAGPIGDEITYEAALTRKGRPSGAIFGSITGIGSLQAGLRTDRETRLSVRVFELPEGQISVQGLTYYDPLAREIAASEPATRAVVGGTGKYLGARGEVVTRRLADGSYVHTIRLVD
;
A
#
# COMPACT_ATOMS: atom_id res chain seq x y z
N LEU A 1 11.57 -13.16 -16.18
CA LEU A 1 10.55 -12.19 -16.00
C LEU A 1 10.93 -10.77 -16.33
N GLY A 2 11.90 -10.60 -17.13
CA GLY A 2 12.37 -9.29 -17.44
C GLY A 2 12.94 -8.59 -16.22
N PRO A 3 13.15 -7.28 -16.32
CA PRO A 3 13.83 -6.53 -15.27
C PRO A 3 12.98 -6.35 -14.02
N ALA A 4 11.69 -6.65 -14.12
CA ALA A 4 10.76 -6.42 -13.01
C ALA A 4 10.92 -7.42 -11.88
N GLY A 5 11.78 -8.43 -12.05
CA GLY A 5 11.90 -9.50 -11.08
C GLY A 5 10.85 -10.58 -11.30
N PRO A 6 11.01 -11.73 -10.64
CA PRO A 6 10.13 -12.86 -10.84
C PRO A 6 8.71 -12.58 -10.31
N ILE A 7 7.73 -13.10 -11.03
CA ILE A 7 6.37 -13.18 -10.52
C ILE A 7 6.41 -14.07 -9.27
N GLY A 8 5.74 -13.64 -8.22
CA GLY A 8 5.71 -14.37 -6.97
C GLY A 8 6.71 -13.89 -5.93
N ASP A 9 7.65 -13.03 -6.30
CA ASP A 9 8.53 -12.43 -5.30
C ASP A 9 7.71 -11.58 -4.35
N GLU A 10 7.97 -11.74 -3.05
CA GLU A 10 7.21 -11.08 -2.02
C GLU A 10 8.12 -10.31 -1.08
N ILE A 11 7.67 -9.12 -0.69
CA ILE A 11 8.30 -8.29 0.33
C ILE A 11 7.27 -8.12 1.44
N THR A 12 7.65 -8.45 2.67
CA THR A 12 6.82 -8.15 3.84
C THR A 12 7.46 -7.03 4.62
N TYR A 13 6.64 -6.22 5.28
CA TYR A 13 7.14 -5.08 6.03
C TYR A 13 6.21 -4.71 7.17
N GLU A 14 6.80 -3.99 8.13
CA GLU A 14 6.04 -3.37 9.20
C GLU A 14 6.59 -1.98 9.47
N ALA A 15 5.76 -1.11 10.01
CA ALA A 15 6.19 0.24 10.36
C ALA A 15 5.29 0.80 11.45
N ALA A 16 5.87 1.61 12.32
CA ALA A 16 5.09 2.33 13.32
C ALA A 16 4.37 3.51 12.66
N LEU A 17 3.17 3.79 13.15
CA LEU A 17 2.37 4.91 12.68
C LEU A 17 2.32 6.01 13.72
N THR A 18 2.33 7.26 13.23
CA THR A 18 2.05 8.41 14.07
C THR A 18 0.88 9.20 13.48
N ARG A 19 0.16 9.89 14.32
CA ARG A 19 -0.88 10.81 13.91
C ARG A 19 -0.73 12.07 14.75
N LYS A 20 -0.55 13.20 14.07
CA LYS A 20 -0.31 14.48 14.75
C LYS A 20 0.87 14.38 15.71
N GLY A 21 1.93 13.67 15.29
CA GLY A 21 3.14 13.51 16.08
C GLY A 21 3.09 12.51 17.21
N ARG A 22 1.98 11.80 17.39
CA ARG A 22 1.82 10.83 18.49
C ARG A 22 1.74 9.41 17.94
N PRO A 23 2.25 8.42 18.71
CA PRO A 23 2.09 7.02 18.29
C PRO A 23 0.61 6.69 18.07
N SER A 24 0.31 6.00 16.98
CA SER A 24 -1.06 5.70 16.59
C SER A 24 -1.27 4.27 16.11
N GLY A 25 -0.32 3.38 16.36
CA GLY A 25 -0.43 2.00 15.95
C GLY A 25 0.67 1.61 14.98
N ALA A 26 0.37 0.65 14.12
CA ALA A 26 1.34 0.11 13.20
C ALA A 26 0.69 -0.30 11.89
N ILE A 27 1.49 -0.42 10.84
CA ILE A 27 1.08 -0.98 9.57
C ILE A 27 1.88 -2.26 9.33
N PHE A 28 1.20 -3.29 8.85
CA PHE A 28 1.82 -4.55 8.45
C PHE A 28 1.40 -4.83 7.03
N GLY A 29 2.33 -5.17 6.17
CA GLY A 29 2.01 -5.34 4.78
C GLY A 29 2.82 -6.38 4.06
N SER A 30 2.32 -6.72 2.88
CA SER A 30 2.92 -7.65 1.95
C SER A 30 2.74 -7.09 0.54
N ILE A 31 3.80 -7.17 -0.25
CA ILE A 31 3.81 -6.73 -1.64
C ILE A 31 4.30 -7.89 -2.48
N THR A 32 3.50 -8.31 -3.46
CA THR A 32 3.82 -9.45 -4.31
C THR A 32 3.85 -9.02 -5.77
N GLY A 33 4.93 -9.34 -6.47
CA GLY A 33 5.01 -9.12 -7.91
C GLY A 33 4.11 -10.09 -8.64
N ILE A 34 3.18 -9.58 -9.45
CA ILE A 34 2.19 -10.43 -10.13
C ILE A 34 2.18 -10.26 -11.64
N GLY A 35 2.88 -9.30 -12.19
CA GLY A 35 2.91 -9.13 -13.63
C GLY A 35 3.55 -7.84 -14.07
N SER A 36 3.49 -7.59 -15.37
CA SER A 36 4.02 -6.37 -15.97
C SER A 36 3.07 -5.73 -16.97
N LEU A 37 1.92 -6.34 -17.22
CA LEU A 37 0.90 -5.74 -18.06
C LEU A 37 0.12 -4.69 -17.28
N GLN A 38 -0.20 -3.61 -17.93
CA GLN A 38 -1.01 -2.55 -17.35
C GLN A 38 -2.09 -2.14 -18.35
N ALA A 39 -3.08 -1.40 -17.88
CA ALA A 39 -4.05 -0.80 -18.78
C ALA A 39 -3.30 -0.03 -19.86
N GLY A 40 -3.61 -0.24 -21.12
CA GLY A 40 -2.87 0.35 -22.24
C GLY A 40 -1.65 -0.44 -22.65
N LEU A 41 -1.45 -1.62 -22.10
CA LEU A 41 -0.41 -2.56 -22.54
C LEU A 41 1.02 -2.10 -22.27
N ARG A 42 1.21 -1.26 -21.27
CA ARG A 42 2.56 -0.89 -20.86
C ARG A 42 3.21 -2.06 -20.14
N THR A 43 4.49 -2.29 -20.44
CA THR A 43 5.25 -3.38 -19.84
C THR A 43 6.57 -2.90 -19.23
N ASP A 44 6.77 -1.59 -19.15
CA ASP A 44 7.98 -0.99 -18.59
C ASP A 44 7.93 -0.85 -17.08
N ARG A 45 6.84 -1.29 -16.47
CA ARG A 45 6.67 -1.20 -15.02
C ARG A 45 6.19 -2.54 -14.47
N GLU A 46 6.51 -2.77 -13.22
CA GLU A 46 6.12 -3.97 -12.52
C GLU A 46 4.80 -3.75 -11.79
N THR A 47 3.87 -4.68 -11.97
CA THR A 47 2.59 -4.65 -11.26
C THR A 47 2.71 -5.50 -10.01
N ARG A 48 2.41 -4.93 -8.87
CA ARG A 48 2.47 -5.62 -7.58
C ARG A 48 1.14 -5.54 -6.88
N LEU A 49 0.76 -6.66 -6.25
CA LEU A 49 -0.39 -6.69 -5.36
C LEU A 49 0.09 -6.31 -3.97
N SER A 50 -0.56 -5.32 -3.36
CA SER A 50 -0.25 -4.88 -2.02
C SER A 50 -1.42 -5.19 -1.11
N VAL A 51 -1.14 -5.88 -0.01
CA VAL A 51 -2.10 -6.14 1.05
C VAL A 51 -1.50 -5.58 2.33
N ARG A 52 -2.27 -4.77 3.04
CA ARG A 52 -1.78 -4.18 4.28
C ARG A 52 -2.89 -4.01 5.28
N VAL A 53 -2.50 -4.04 6.53
CA VAL A 53 -3.42 -3.83 7.63
C VAL A 53 -2.87 -2.70 8.50
N PHE A 54 -3.73 -1.72 8.74
CA PHE A 54 -3.44 -0.66 9.70
C PHE A 54 -4.01 -1.12 11.03
N GLU A 55 -3.14 -1.37 11.98
CA GLU A 55 -3.56 -1.69 13.34
C GLU A 55 -3.59 -0.40 14.16
N LEU A 56 -4.78 0.04 14.46
CA LEU A 56 -5.03 1.32 15.11
C LEU A 56 -5.56 1.09 16.53
N PRO A 57 -5.56 2.11 17.39
CA PRO A 57 -6.00 1.91 18.78
C PRO A 57 -7.41 1.33 18.94
N GLU A 58 -8.30 1.59 17.99
CA GLU A 58 -9.70 1.19 18.12
C GLU A 58 -10.12 0.07 17.17
N GLY A 59 -9.18 -0.51 16.46
CA GLY A 59 -9.47 -1.61 15.54
C GLY A 59 -8.49 -1.64 14.38
N GLN A 60 -8.79 -2.48 13.41
CA GLN A 60 -7.94 -2.65 12.22
C GLN A 60 -8.67 -2.20 10.97
N ILE A 61 -7.90 -1.71 10.00
CA ILE A 61 -8.39 -1.39 8.66
C ILE A 61 -7.56 -2.19 7.68
N SER A 62 -8.22 -3.01 6.87
CA SER A 62 -7.56 -3.86 5.87
C SER A 62 -7.67 -3.23 4.49
N VAL A 63 -6.56 -3.22 3.76
CA VAL A 63 -6.43 -2.47 2.50
C VAL A 63 -5.77 -3.36 1.46
N GLN A 64 -6.24 -3.29 0.23
CA GLN A 64 -5.69 -4.09 -0.85
C GLN A 64 -5.79 -3.34 -2.17
N GLY A 65 -4.80 -3.54 -3.04
CA GLY A 65 -4.84 -2.97 -4.38
C GLY A 65 -3.58 -3.23 -5.16
N LEU A 66 -3.61 -2.79 -6.41
CA LEU A 66 -2.46 -2.89 -7.29
C LEU A 66 -1.65 -1.60 -7.21
N THR A 67 -0.35 -1.73 -7.36
CA THR A 67 0.55 -0.60 -7.45
C THR A 67 1.60 -0.90 -8.50
N TYR A 68 2.04 0.13 -9.20
CA TYR A 68 2.98 0.01 -10.30
C TYR A 68 4.32 0.58 -9.87
N TYR A 69 5.36 -0.21 -10.05
CA TYR A 69 6.70 0.14 -9.61
C TYR A 69 7.65 0.14 -10.78
N ASP A 70 8.67 0.99 -10.71
CA ASP A 70 9.78 0.86 -11.63
C ASP A 70 10.46 -0.49 -11.38
N PRO A 71 11.01 -1.12 -12.42
CA PRO A 71 11.66 -2.43 -12.26
C PRO A 71 12.67 -2.43 -11.12
N LEU A 72 12.61 -3.47 -10.28
CA LEU A 72 13.51 -3.67 -9.15
C LEU A 72 13.38 -2.63 -8.04
N ALA A 73 12.48 -1.67 -8.16
CA ALA A 73 12.28 -0.70 -7.09
C ALA A 73 11.59 -1.36 -5.90
N ARG A 74 11.98 -0.99 -4.69
CA ARG A 74 11.35 -1.48 -3.47
C ARG A 74 10.25 -0.57 -2.98
N GLU A 75 10.25 0.67 -3.45
CA GLU A 75 9.34 1.69 -2.97
C GLU A 75 8.68 2.41 -4.13
N ILE A 76 7.49 2.96 -3.87
CA ILE A 76 6.80 3.78 -4.86
C ILE A 76 7.60 5.06 -5.13
N ALA A 77 7.45 5.59 -6.33
CA ALA A 77 8.07 6.86 -6.66
C ALA A 77 7.42 7.99 -5.87
N ALA A 78 8.22 8.97 -5.43
CA ALA A 78 7.72 10.09 -4.64
C ALA A 78 6.69 10.92 -5.40
N SER A 79 6.77 10.94 -6.72
CA SER A 79 5.84 11.70 -7.56
C SER A 79 4.55 10.94 -7.90
N GLU A 80 4.43 9.68 -7.49
CA GLU A 80 3.31 8.84 -7.88
C GLU A 80 2.65 8.24 -6.64
N PRO A 81 1.63 8.92 -6.09
CA PRO A 81 0.88 8.34 -4.97
C PRO A 81 0.22 7.02 -5.35
N ALA A 82 0.14 6.13 -4.39
CA ALA A 82 -0.53 4.85 -4.58
C ALA A 82 -1.88 4.88 -3.87
N THR A 83 -2.95 4.55 -4.59
CA THR A 83 -4.30 4.51 -4.04
C THR A 83 -4.77 3.06 -3.99
N ARG A 84 -5.26 2.65 -2.83
CA ARG A 84 -5.73 1.28 -2.62
C ARG A 84 -7.07 1.28 -1.93
N ALA A 85 -7.86 0.24 -2.17
CA ALA A 85 -9.19 0.13 -1.61
C ALA A 85 -9.15 -0.37 -0.17
N VAL A 86 -10.00 0.20 0.67
CA VAL A 86 -10.28 -0.36 1.99
C VAL A 86 -11.27 -1.50 1.78
N VAL A 87 -10.88 -2.70 2.17
CA VAL A 87 -11.70 -3.90 1.95
C VAL A 87 -12.42 -4.37 3.21
N GLY A 88 -12.16 -3.78 4.34
CA GLY A 88 -12.85 -4.10 5.57
C GLY A 88 -12.13 -3.56 6.79
N GLY A 89 -12.68 -3.88 7.95
CA GLY A 89 -12.09 -3.47 9.21
C GLY A 89 -12.68 -4.24 10.37
N THR A 90 -12.13 -4.01 11.54
CA THR A 90 -12.58 -4.62 12.78
C THR A 90 -12.76 -3.55 13.84
N GLY A 91 -13.42 -3.90 14.94
CA GLY A 91 -13.64 -2.97 16.04
C GLY A 91 -14.46 -1.76 15.59
N LYS A 92 -13.98 -0.58 15.89
CA LYS A 92 -14.62 0.66 15.46
C LYS A 92 -14.79 0.74 13.94
N TYR A 93 -13.93 0.05 13.20
CA TYR A 93 -13.91 0.11 11.73
C TYR A 93 -14.65 -1.05 11.07
N LEU A 94 -15.48 -1.75 11.82
CA LEU A 94 -16.30 -2.83 11.26
C LEU A 94 -17.17 -2.27 10.14
N GLY A 95 -17.12 -2.93 8.98
CA GLY A 95 -17.84 -2.47 7.80
C GLY A 95 -17.17 -1.35 7.03
N ALA A 96 -15.93 -0.99 7.39
CA ALA A 96 -15.22 0.10 6.75
C ALA A 96 -15.06 -0.14 5.26
N ARG A 97 -15.21 0.94 4.48
CA ARG A 97 -14.95 0.96 3.06
C ARG A 97 -14.50 2.36 2.68
N GLY A 98 -13.74 2.43 1.63
CA GLY A 98 -13.16 3.69 1.18
C GLY A 98 -11.86 3.46 0.47
N GLU A 99 -10.92 4.37 0.63
CA GLU A 99 -9.61 4.24 0.00
C GLU A 99 -8.52 4.84 0.87
N VAL A 100 -7.29 4.38 0.62
CA VAL A 100 -6.10 4.92 1.26
C VAL A 100 -5.17 5.41 0.17
N VAL A 101 -4.76 6.66 0.27
CA VAL A 101 -3.74 7.23 -0.61
C VAL A 101 -2.44 7.30 0.17
N THR A 102 -1.42 6.65 -0.35
CA THR A 102 -0.08 6.62 0.25
C THR A 102 0.86 7.41 -0.62
N ARG A 103 1.56 8.38 -0.03
CA ARG A 103 2.58 9.16 -0.71
C ARG A 103 3.91 9.02 0.01
N ARG A 104 4.97 8.88 -0.78
CA ARG A 104 6.33 8.89 -0.26
C ARG A 104 6.85 10.31 -0.29
N LEU A 105 7.36 10.77 0.83
CA LEU A 105 7.93 12.11 0.96
C LEU A 105 9.41 12.11 0.57
N ALA A 106 9.94 13.30 0.36
CA ALA A 106 11.33 13.46 -0.06
C ALA A 106 12.34 12.89 0.94
N ASP A 107 11.98 12.84 2.21
CA ASP A 107 12.85 12.29 3.25
C ASP A 107 12.75 10.76 3.38
N GLY A 108 11.94 10.13 2.52
CA GLY A 108 11.75 8.68 2.53
C GLY A 108 10.63 8.19 3.43
N SER A 109 10.01 9.05 4.21
CA SER A 109 8.87 8.67 5.02
C SER A 109 7.60 8.62 4.17
N TYR A 110 6.54 8.06 4.74
CA TYR A 110 5.27 7.90 4.04
C TYR A 110 4.15 8.61 4.77
N VAL A 111 3.21 9.14 4.00
CA VAL A 111 1.96 9.69 4.53
C VAL A 111 0.82 8.86 3.96
N HIS A 112 -0.03 8.35 4.84
CA HIS A 112 -1.21 7.59 4.47
C HIS A 112 -2.45 8.41 4.80
N THR A 113 -3.25 8.69 3.78
CA THR A 113 -4.51 9.39 3.97
C THR A 113 -5.64 8.38 3.80
N ILE A 114 -6.35 8.11 4.87
CA ILE A 114 -7.44 7.14 4.89
C ILE A 114 -8.76 7.90 4.75
N ARG A 115 -9.53 7.58 3.71
CA ARG A 115 -10.84 8.16 3.49
C ARG A 115 -11.89 7.07 3.57
N LEU A 116 -12.68 7.09 4.60
CA LEU A 116 -13.77 6.14 4.77
C LEU A 116 -15.09 6.78 4.36
N VAL A 117 -15.96 5.99 3.77
CA VAL A 117 -17.30 6.43 3.39
C VAL A 117 -18.32 5.78 4.30
N ASP A 118 -19.42 6.47 4.51
CA ASP A 118 -20.51 5.99 5.35
C ASP A 118 -21.37 4.93 4.66
#